data_b39bbf9b614e9a3cbc88d8d360da107d
#
_entry.id   b39bbf9b614e9a3cbc88d8d360da107d
#
_cell.length_a   1.000
_cell.length_b   1.000
_cell.length_c   1.000
_cell.angle_alpha   90.00
_cell.angle_beta   90.00
_cell.angle_gamma   90.00
#
_symmetry.space_group_name_H-M   'P 1'
#
loop_
_entity.id
_entity.type
_entity.pdbx_description
1 polymer ?
#
loop_
_entity_poly.entity_id
_entity_poly.type
_entity_poly.pdbx_seq_one_letter_code
_entity_poly.pdbx_strand_id
1 'polypeptide(L)'
;MKTPSPGAVVSVRGSVVDVRFDENLPPIHSVLRAGDEGQIVIEVLAQLDARHVRGIALTPTQGLARGTAVEDTGGPLKVPVGKEVLSRMFDVFGDVIDRGAALSDFQLRSVHQAPPPLARRSTKSEIFETGIKAIDVLMPLERGGKAGLFGGAGVGKTVLLTEMIHNMVGQHEGVSIFCGIGERCREGQELYHEMKQAGVLPNMVMVFGQMNEPPGARFRVGHAALTMAEYFRDDEHRDVLLLVDNIFRFIQAGMEVSGLMGQMPSRLGYQPTMGTELSRLEERIANTDTGAITSIQAVYVPADDFTDPAAVHTFSHLSASIVLSRKRASEGLFPAIDPLQSNSKMAAPGIVGARHYGLAQEIRRTFAQYEQLKDIISMLGLEQLSPEDRNVVARARRLERFLTQPFFTTEQFTGLDGKLVSLEDALDGCERILRDEYKDYPESALYMIGAINEAKGKAKSDLTPASESAAKAPRPGPGAKLRATPEHAGDAHES
;
A
#
# COMPACT_ATOMS: atom_id res chain seq x y z
N MET A 1 -38.55 7.71 -14.59
CA MET A 1 -37.38 8.58 -14.35
C MET A 1 -37.92 10.02 -14.35
N LYS A 2 -37.64 10.81 -13.30
CA LYS A 2 -37.98 12.23 -13.30
C LYS A 2 -37.08 12.93 -14.32
N THR A 3 -37.62 13.83 -15.13
CA THR A 3 -36.84 14.67 -16.02
C THR A 3 -35.81 15.48 -15.22
N PRO A 4 -34.54 15.56 -15.65
CA PRO A 4 -33.53 16.34 -14.97
C PRO A 4 -34.02 17.83 -14.91
N SER A 5 -34.03 18.39 -13.70
CA SER A 5 -34.43 19.79 -13.52
C SER A 5 -33.17 20.65 -13.69
N PRO A 6 -33.21 21.69 -14.54
CA PRO A 6 -32.07 22.58 -14.66
C PRO A 6 -31.92 23.43 -13.38
N GLY A 7 -30.70 23.50 -12.88
CA GLY A 7 -30.31 24.35 -11.76
C GLY A 7 -29.49 25.55 -12.23
N ALA A 8 -29.23 26.47 -11.33
CA ALA A 8 -28.34 27.60 -11.55
C ALA A 8 -27.38 27.80 -10.36
N VAL A 9 -26.15 28.12 -10.65
CA VAL A 9 -25.13 28.43 -9.64
C VAL A 9 -25.49 29.72 -8.92
N VAL A 10 -25.56 29.67 -7.60
CA VAL A 10 -25.85 30.84 -6.74
C VAL A 10 -24.55 31.38 -6.12
N SER A 11 -23.65 30.51 -5.71
CA SER A 11 -22.39 30.86 -5.03
C SER A 11 -21.30 29.88 -5.37
N VAL A 12 -20.09 30.40 -5.55
CA VAL A 12 -18.87 29.59 -5.70
C VAL A 12 -17.85 30.08 -4.69
N ARG A 13 -17.33 29.17 -3.85
CA ARG A 13 -16.29 29.46 -2.85
C ARG A 13 -15.24 28.34 -2.87
N GLY A 14 -14.21 28.51 -3.69
CA GLY A 14 -13.27 27.44 -3.96
C GLY A 14 -13.99 26.22 -4.56
N SER A 15 -13.85 25.07 -3.95
CA SER A 15 -14.54 23.85 -4.39
C SER A 15 -15.99 23.73 -3.91
N VAL A 16 -16.49 24.64 -3.08
CA VAL A 16 -17.90 24.63 -2.63
C VAL A 16 -18.78 25.43 -3.57
N VAL A 17 -19.84 24.81 -4.04
CA VAL A 17 -20.80 25.41 -4.98
C VAL A 17 -22.21 25.27 -4.41
N ASP A 18 -22.92 26.41 -4.29
CA ASP A 18 -24.34 26.42 -3.97
C ASP A 18 -25.15 26.54 -5.26
N VAL A 19 -26.14 25.69 -5.46
CA VAL A 19 -26.97 25.61 -6.67
C VAL A 19 -28.42 25.66 -6.28
N ARG A 20 -29.20 26.47 -7.04
CA ARG A 20 -30.64 26.58 -6.90
C ARG A 20 -31.36 25.74 -7.95
N PHE A 21 -32.36 25.02 -7.51
CA PHE A 21 -33.30 24.28 -8.33
C PHE A 21 -34.72 24.77 -8.05
N ASP A 22 -35.48 25.09 -9.10
CA ASP A 22 -36.83 25.68 -8.96
C ASP A 22 -37.92 24.58 -8.81
N GLU A 23 -37.70 23.39 -9.33
CA GLU A 23 -38.71 22.32 -9.28
C GLU A 23 -38.28 21.10 -8.40
N ASN A 24 -37.29 20.32 -8.85
CA ASN A 24 -36.91 19.09 -8.18
C ASN A 24 -35.52 19.28 -7.55
N LEU A 25 -35.45 19.13 -6.22
CA LEU A 25 -34.19 19.22 -5.51
C LEU A 25 -33.40 17.90 -5.63
N PRO A 26 -32.15 17.91 -6.11
CA PRO A 26 -31.31 16.72 -6.18
C PRO A 26 -31.10 16.08 -4.80
N PRO A 27 -31.17 14.74 -4.70
CA PRO A 27 -30.83 14.04 -3.47
C PRO A 27 -29.34 14.20 -3.12
N ILE A 28 -29.00 13.94 -1.86
CA ILE A 28 -27.62 13.88 -1.40
C ILE A 28 -26.86 12.81 -2.20
N HIS A 29 -25.61 13.12 -2.56
CA HIS A 29 -24.74 12.35 -3.44
C HIS A 29 -25.09 12.37 -4.92
N SER A 30 -26.13 13.08 -5.37
CA SER A 30 -26.32 13.32 -6.80
C SER A 30 -25.13 14.09 -7.37
N VAL A 31 -24.74 13.70 -8.58
CA VAL A 31 -23.72 14.38 -9.36
C VAL A 31 -24.38 15.43 -10.24
N LEU A 32 -23.88 16.66 -10.17
CA LEU A 32 -24.29 17.79 -10.99
C LEU A 32 -23.16 18.11 -11.97
N ARG A 33 -23.53 18.54 -13.18
CA ARG A 33 -22.58 18.99 -14.20
C ARG A 33 -22.83 20.47 -14.52
N ALA A 34 -21.75 21.24 -14.63
CA ALA A 34 -21.76 22.65 -14.94
C ALA A 34 -20.62 23.02 -15.91
N GLY A 35 -20.67 24.22 -16.48
CA GLY A 35 -19.72 24.67 -17.50
C GLY A 35 -20.22 24.37 -18.91
N ASP A 36 -19.56 24.91 -19.94
CA ASP A 36 -20.03 24.88 -21.34
C ASP A 36 -20.17 23.46 -21.91
N GLU A 37 -19.33 22.55 -21.47
CA GLU A 37 -19.33 21.12 -21.88
C GLU A 37 -19.68 20.18 -20.72
N GLY A 38 -20.18 20.69 -19.58
CA GLY A 38 -20.43 19.88 -18.38
C GLY A 38 -19.18 19.35 -17.69
N GLN A 39 -18.03 20.00 -17.92
CA GLN A 39 -16.72 19.58 -17.42
C GLN A 39 -16.54 19.80 -15.91
N ILE A 40 -17.36 20.66 -15.30
CA ILE A 40 -17.31 20.89 -13.85
C ILE A 40 -18.29 19.93 -13.18
N VAL A 41 -17.72 18.99 -12.44
CA VAL A 41 -18.47 17.94 -11.74
C VAL A 41 -18.59 18.28 -10.27
N ILE A 42 -19.82 18.28 -9.75
CA ILE A 42 -20.13 18.67 -8.37
C ILE A 42 -20.96 17.56 -7.73
N GLU A 43 -20.58 17.13 -6.55
CA GLU A 43 -21.37 16.18 -5.75
C GLU A 43 -22.17 16.94 -4.68
N VAL A 44 -23.48 16.68 -4.61
CA VAL A 44 -24.36 17.25 -3.59
C VAL A 44 -24.06 16.64 -2.23
N LEU A 45 -23.69 17.48 -1.24
CA LEU A 45 -23.42 17.05 0.13
C LEU A 45 -24.49 17.48 1.13
N ALA A 46 -25.21 18.56 0.85
CA ALA A 46 -26.25 19.07 1.74
C ALA A 46 -27.38 19.72 0.95
N GLN A 47 -28.60 19.59 1.45
CA GLN A 47 -29.77 20.39 1.06
C GLN A 47 -29.89 21.50 2.09
N LEU A 48 -29.77 22.77 1.64
CA LEU A 48 -29.78 23.93 2.52
C LEU A 48 -31.21 24.37 2.88
N ASP A 49 -32.08 24.28 1.89
CA ASP A 49 -33.50 24.56 2.00
C ASP A 49 -34.30 23.88 0.87
N ALA A 50 -35.57 24.24 0.66
CA ALA A 50 -36.43 23.60 -0.32
C ALA A 50 -35.99 23.81 -1.79
N ARG A 51 -35.03 24.69 -2.06
CA ARG A 51 -34.58 25.03 -3.43
C ARG A 51 -33.08 25.05 -3.60
N HIS A 52 -32.30 25.00 -2.53
CA HIS A 52 -30.85 25.13 -2.59
C HIS A 52 -30.15 23.88 -2.10
N VAL A 53 -29.18 23.46 -2.89
CA VAL A 53 -28.22 22.42 -2.49
C VAL A 53 -26.82 23.01 -2.39
N ARG A 54 -26.01 22.44 -1.53
CA ARG A 54 -24.58 22.69 -1.44
C ARG A 54 -23.81 21.44 -1.84
N GLY A 55 -22.92 21.60 -2.80
CA GLY A 55 -22.06 20.54 -3.28
C GLY A 55 -20.59 20.89 -3.16
N ILE A 56 -19.77 19.84 -3.26
CA ILE A 56 -18.32 19.93 -3.41
C ILE A 56 -17.94 19.59 -4.85
N ALA A 57 -17.14 20.42 -5.48
CA ALA A 57 -16.61 20.14 -6.80
C ALA A 57 -15.54 19.05 -6.73
N LEU A 58 -15.66 18.08 -7.62
CA LEU A 58 -14.68 17.00 -7.84
C LEU A 58 -13.65 17.38 -8.91
N THR A 59 -13.93 18.43 -9.68
CA THR A 59 -13.04 19.04 -10.67
C THR A 59 -12.74 20.48 -10.30
N PRO A 60 -11.70 21.13 -10.87
CA PRO A 60 -11.46 22.56 -10.68
C PRO A 60 -12.68 23.40 -11.07
N THR A 61 -13.02 24.39 -10.24
CA THR A 61 -14.16 25.31 -10.45
C THR A 61 -13.79 26.57 -11.26
N GLN A 62 -12.61 26.60 -11.83
CA GLN A 62 -12.15 27.76 -12.60
C GLN A 62 -13.08 28.06 -13.78
N GLY A 63 -13.49 29.29 -13.91
CA GLY A 63 -14.44 29.72 -14.95
C GLY A 63 -15.93 29.59 -14.56
N LEU A 64 -16.24 28.93 -13.43
CA LEU A 64 -17.63 28.82 -12.97
C LEU A 64 -18.13 30.15 -12.40
N ALA A 65 -19.21 30.67 -12.96
CA ALA A 65 -19.81 31.93 -12.56
C ALA A 65 -21.21 31.75 -11.93
N ARG A 66 -21.67 32.76 -11.19
CA ARG A 66 -23.07 32.80 -10.72
C ARG A 66 -24.00 32.88 -11.94
N GLY A 67 -25.10 32.16 -11.88
CA GLY A 67 -26.06 32.05 -12.98
C GLY A 67 -25.70 30.99 -14.01
N THR A 68 -24.52 30.37 -13.95
CA THR A 68 -24.19 29.26 -14.84
C THR A 68 -25.22 28.14 -14.67
N ALA A 69 -25.71 27.61 -15.78
CA ALA A 69 -26.63 26.47 -15.77
C ALA A 69 -25.95 25.18 -15.21
N VAL A 70 -26.74 24.44 -14.47
CA VAL A 70 -26.30 23.19 -13.84
C VAL A 70 -27.30 22.11 -14.20
N GLU A 71 -26.81 20.96 -14.61
CA GLU A 71 -27.60 19.76 -14.91
C GLU A 71 -27.46 18.74 -13.79
N ASP A 72 -28.58 18.22 -13.29
CA ASP A 72 -28.59 17.04 -12.41
C ASP A 72 -28.51 15.78 -13.27
N THR A 73 -27.48 14.95 -13.06
CA THR A 73 -27.33 13.68 -13.80
C THR A 73 -28.32 12.60 -13.35
N GLY A 74 -29.11 12.88 -12.31
CA GLY A 74 -30.14 11.99 -11.76
C GLY A 74 -29.60 10.86 -10.87
N GLY A 75 -28.35 10.93 -10.43
CA GLY A 75 -27.80 9.92 -9.53
C GLY A 75 -26.38 10.20 -9.02
N PRO A 76 -25.84 9.30 -8.21
CA PRO A 76 -24.52 9.43 -7.64
C PRO A 76 -23.41 9.18 -8.66
N LEU A 77 -22.17 9.52 -8.28
CA LEU A 77 -20.98 9.18 -9.04
C LEU A 77 -20.92 7.67 -9.29
N LYS A 78 -20.61 7.31 -10.54
CA LYS A 78 -20.47 5.91 -10.97
C LYS A 78 -19.12 5.71 -11.63
N VAL A 79 -18.57 4.51 -11.46
CA VAL A 79 -17.32 4.09 -12.10
C VAL A 79 -17.52 2.79 -12.88
N PRO A 80 -16.71 2.55 -13.92
CA PRO A 80 -16.75 1.31 -14.67
C PRO A 80 -16.32 0.13 -13.80
N VAL A 81 -17.00 -0.99 -13.96
CA VAL A 81 -16.63 -2.28 -13.37
C VAL A 81 -16.73 -3.35 -14.45
N GLY A 82 -15.94 -4.41 -14.34
CA GLY A 82 -15.86 -5.46 -15.33
C GLY A 82 -14.43 -5.95 -15.50
N LYS A 83 -14.23 -6.99 -16.30
CA LYS A 83 -12.87 -7.49 -16.61
C LYS A 83 -12.04 -6.50 -17.44
N GLU A 84 -12.70 -5.64 -18.19
CA GLU A 84 -12.09 -4.63 -19.05
C GLU A 84 -11.32 -3.55 -18.27
N VAL A 85 -11.56 -3.41 -16.95
CA VAL A 85 -10.80 -2.48 -16.12
C VAL A 85 -9.42 -3.01 -15.74
N LEU A 86 -9.14 -4.31 -15.94
CA LEU A 86 -7.83 -4.89 -15.67
C LEU A 86 -6.77 -4.31 -16.61
N SER A 87 -5.55 -4.20 -16.11
CA SER A 87 -4.38 -3.60 -16.77
C SER A 87 -4.49 -2.09 -17.01
N ARG A 88 -5.47 -1.41 -16.42
CA ARG A 88 -5.77 -0.01 -16.72
C ARG A 88 -5.58 0.91 -15.52
N MET A 89 -5.40 2.21 -15.83
CA MET A 89 -5.35 3.29 -14.85
C MET A 89 -6.54 4.20 -15.01
N PHE A 90 -7.13 4.57 -13.89
CA PHE A 90 -8.34 5.40 -13.83
C PHE A 90 -8.17 6.59 -12.88
N ASP A 91 -8.91 7.64 -13.15
CA ASP A 91 -9.18 8.71 -12.18
C ASP A 91 -10.38 8.40 -11.29
N VAL A 92 -10.82 9.37 -10.50
CA VAL A 92 -11.98 9.25 -9.61
C VAL A 92 -13.30 9.05 -10.35
N PHE A 93 -13.39 9.46 -11.61
CA PHE A 93 -14.58 9.31 -12.45
C PHE A 93 -14.65 7.98 -13.18
N GLY A 94 -13.55 7.20 -13.11
CA GLY A 94 -13.37 5.99 -13.89
C GLY A 94 -12.98 6.28 -15.34
N ASP A 95 -12.51 7.47 -15.62
CA ASP A 95 -11.92 7.81 -16.91
C ASP A 95 -10.51 7.25 -17.00
N VAL A 96 -10.17 6.74 -18.19
CA VAL A 96 -8.88 6.10 -18.45
C VAL A 96 -7.77 7.16 -18.54
N ILE A 97 -6.72 7.03 -17.73
CA ILE A 97 -5.59 7.96 -17.68
C ILE A 97 -4.25 7.37 -18.16
N ASP A 98 -4.21 6.11 -18.58
CA ASP A 98 -3.01 5.40 -19.07
C ASP A 98 -2.71 5.62 -20.55
N ARG A 99 -3.44 6.53 -21.24
CA ARG A 99 -3.39 6.78 -22.68
C ARG A 99 -3.76 5.57 -23.54
N GLY A 100 -4.36 4.54 -22.97
CA GLY A 100 -4.90 3.40 -23.70
C GLY A 100 -6.23 3.73 -24.39
N ALA A 101 -6.78 2.75 -25.12
CA ALA A 101 -8.10 2.89 -25.74
C ALA A 101 -9.20 3.06 -24.68
N ALA A 102 -10.27 3.75 -25.03
CA ALA A 102 -11.46 3.82 -24.20
C ALA A 102 -12.04 2.41 -23.95
N LEU A 103 -12.69 2.22 -22.80
CA LEU A 103 -13.37 0.95 -22.49
C LEU A 103 -14.55 0.76 -23.44
N SER A 104 -14.77 -0.48 -23.89
CA SER A 104 -15.82 -0.81 -24.86
C SER A 104 -17.02 -1.57 -24.25
N ASP A 105 -16.75 -2.41 -23.24
CA ASP A 105 -17.78 -3.25 -22.59
C ASP A 105 -17.59 -3.19 -21.07
N PHE A 106 -18.39 -2.39 -20.41
CA PHE A 106 -18.31 -2.20 -18.96
C PHE A 106 -19.67 -1.88 -18.36
N GLN A 107 -19.84 -2.22 -17.09
CA GLN A 107 -20.99 -1.79 -16.29
C GLN A 107 -20.61 -0.55 -15.47
N LEU A 108 -21.56 0.33 -15.25
CA LEU A 108 -21.40 1.46 -14.35
C LEU A 108 -22.02 1.16 -12.99
N ARG A 109 -21.22 1.25 -11.93
CA ARG A 109 -21.65 1.01 -10.55
C ARG A 109 -21.41 2.24 -9.69
N SER A 110 -22.38 2.57 -8.82
CA SER A 110 -22.25 3.72 -7.89
C SER A 110 -21.07 3.52 -6.95
N VAL A 111 -20.33 4.60 -6.68
CA VAL A 111 -19.24 4.59 -5.68
C VAL A 111 -19.79 4.56 -4.24
N HIS A 112 -21.05 4.93 -4.03
CA HIS A 112 -21.74 4.89 -2.76
C HIS A 112 -22.42 3.52 -2.56
N GLN A 113 -21.62 2.53 -2.18
CA GLN A 113 -22.11 1.19 -1.83
C GLN A 113 -22.23 1.05 -0.30
N ALA A 114 -23.22 0.28 0.13
CA ALA A 114 -23.33 -0.10 1.53
C ALA A 114 -22.31 -1.20 1.87
N PRO A 115 -21.78 -1.25 3.10
CA PRO A 115 -20.97 -2.37 3.55
C PRO A 115 -21.75 -3.69 3.45
N PRO A 116 -21.07 -4.82 3.22
CA PRO A 116 -21.73 -6.13 3.22
C PRO A 116 -22.50 -6.36 4.54
N PRO A 117 -23.76 -6.83 4.49
CA PRO A 117 -24.52 -7.11 5.69
C PRO A 117 -23.87 -8.24 6.50
N LEU A 118 -24.06 -8.24 7.81
CA LEU A 118 -23.46 -9.23 8.72
C LEU A 118 -23.74 -10.68 8.30
N ALA A 119 -24.92 -10.95 7.71
CA ALA A 119 -25.30 -12.27 7.24
C ALA A 119 -24.44 -12.81 6.07
N ARG A 120 -23.80 -11.90 5.30
CA ARG A 120 -22.91 -12.27 4.19
C ARG A 120 -21.44 -12.29 4.58
N ARG A 121 -21.09 -11.79 5.76
CA ARG A 121 -19.71 -11.79 6.24
C ARG A 121 -19.32 -13.17 6.72
N SER A 122 -18.15 -13.65 6.28
CA SER A 122 -17.57 -14.87 6.83
C SER A 122 -17.16 -14.64 8.29
N THR A 123 -17.51 -15.57 9.15
CA THR A 123 -17.08 -15.58 10.56
C THR A 123 -15.78 -16.37 10.78
N LYS A 124 -15.24 -16.99 9.72
CA LYS A 124 -14.01 -17.74 9.81
C LYS A 124 -12.82 -16.77 9.70
N SER A 125 -11.94 -16.84 10.67
CA SER A 125 -10.63 -16.17 10.60
C SER A 125 -9.66 -17.09 9.84
N GLU A 126 -9.31 -16.70 8.62
CA GLU A 126 -8.38 -17.41 7.74
C GLU A 126 -7.13 -16.55 7.55
N ILE A 127 -5.95 -17.18 7.45
CA ILE A 127 -4.71 -16.47 7.18
C ILE A 127 -4.62 -16.19 5.69
N PHE A 128 -4.20 -14.98 5.36
CA PHE A 128 -3.76 -14.61 4.03
C PHE A 128 -2.24 -14.76 3.95
N GLU A 129 -1.78 -15.81 3.28
CA GLU A 129 -0.33 -16.05 3.11
C GLU A 129 0.23 -15.09 2.05
N THR A 130 1.26 -14.35 2.45
CA THR A 130 1.90 -13.36 1.57
C THR A 130 3.08 -13.93 0.79
N GLY A 131 3.57 -15.11 1.16
CA GLY A 131 4.80 -15.70 0.64
C GLY A 131 6.08 -14.99 1.11
N ILE A 132 5.96 -14.09 2.09
CA ILE A 132 7.05 -13.33 2.67
C ILE A 132 7.29 -13.81 4.11
N LYS A 133 8.39 -14.52 4.34
CA LYS A 133 8.70 -15.18 5.60
C LYS A 133 8.47 -14.32 6.84
N ALA A 134 9.01 -13.09 6.83
CA ALA A 134 8.92 -12.21 7.99
C ALA A 134 7.48 -11.83 8.35
N ILE A 135 6.61 -11.66 7.35
CA ILE A 135 5.19 -11.35 7.55
C ILE A 135 4.46 -12.61 8.03
N ASP A 136 4.54 -13.68 7.26
CA ASP A 136 3.74 -14.86 7.51
C ASP A 136 4.05 -15.53 8.84
N VAL A 137 5.34 -15.54 9.28
CA VAL A 137 5.75 -16.11 10.56
C VAL A 137 5.37 -15.22 11.75
N LEU A 138 5.63 -13.91 11.68
CA LEU A 138 5.57 -13.03 12.87
C LEU A 138 4.31 -12.17 12.96
N MET A 139 3.71 -11.83 11.83
CA MET A 139 2.53 -10.97 11.76
C MET A 139 1.56 -11.43 10.67
N PRO A 140 1.07 -12.67 10.74
CA PRO A 140 0.19 -13.24 9.70
C PRO A 140 -1.00 -12.31 9.45
N LEU A 141 -1.35 -12.14 8.17
CA LEU A 141 -2.44 -11.28 7.75
C LEU A 141 -3.75 -12.05 7.77
N GLU A 142 -4.85 -11.33 7.97
CA GLU A 142 -6.21 -11.87 7.91
C GLU A 142 -6.75 -11.77 6.49
N ARG A 143 -7.27 -12.87 5.95
CA ARG A 143 -8.00 -12.86 4.69
C ARG A 143 -9.30 -12.07 4.85
N GLY A 144 -9.46 -11.01 4.05
CA GLY A 144 -10.56 -10.05 4.23
C GLY A 144 -10.33 -9.05 5.36
N GLY A 145 -9.15 -9.05 5.97
CA GLY A 145 -8.72 -8.09 6.99
C GLY A 145 -8.02 -6.87 6.41
N LYS A 146 -7.52 -6.04 7.31
CA LYS A 146 -6.85 -4.77 7.00
C LYS A 146 -5.52 -4.70 7.73
N ALA A 147 -4.44 -4.54 6.99
CA ALA A 147 -3.11 -4.37 7.53
C ALA A 147 -2.61 -2.94 7.29
N GLY A 148 -2.09 -2.30 8.32
CA GLY A 148 -1.41 -1.02 8.19
C GLY A 148 0.08 -1.22 7.91
N LEU A 149 0.60 -0.52 6.90
CA LEU A 149 2.03 -0.48 6.58
C LEU A 149 2.62 0.85 7.01
N PHE A 150 3.47 0.80 8.03
CA PHE A 150 4.09 1.96 8.65
C PHE A 150 5.57 2.04 8.26
N GLY A 151 6.08 3.25 8.07
CA GLY A 151 7.50 3.46 7.79
C GLY A 151 7.76 4.81 7.12
N GLY A 152 8.96 5.32 7.29
CA GLY A 152 9.41 6.54 6.64
C GLY A 152 9.64 6.37 5.12
N ALA A 153 10.12 7.43 4.47
CA ALA A 153 10.55 7.34 3.08
C ALA A 153 11.81 6.48 2.93
N GLY A 154 11.93 5.76 1.82
CA GLY A 154 13.15 5.01 1.46
C GLY A 154 13.38 3.70 2.22
N VAL A 155 12.39 3.17 2.95
CA VAL A 155 12.52 1.89 3.68
C VAL A 155 12.01 0.68 2.89
N GLY A 156 11.59 0.86 1.63
CA GLY A 156 11.13 -0.21 0.75
C GLY A 156 9.63 -0.49 0.82
N LYS A 157 8.78 0.49 1.18
CA LYS A 157 7.31 0.31 1.18
C LYS A 157 6.79 -0.13 -0.19
N THR A 158 7.10 0.62 -1.23
CA THR A 158 6.66 0.32 -2.60
C THR A 158 7.14 -1.05 -3.05
N VAL A 159 8.41 -1.38 -2.80
CA VAL A 159 8.98 -2.70 -3.13
C VAL A 159 8.22 -3.83 -2.45
N LEU A 160 7.89 -3.68 -1.16
CA LEU A 160 7.11 -4.68 -0.43
C LEU A 160 5.71 -4.83 -1.01
N LEU A 161 5.04 -3.71 -1.33
CA LEU A 161 3.70 -3.72 -1.94
C LEU A 161 3.71 -4.39 -3.32
N THR A 162 4.71 -4.07 -4.15
CA THR A 162 4.86 -4.69 -5.48
C THR A 162 5.07 -6.19 -5.38
N GLU A 163 5.89 -6.65 -4.43
CA GLU A 163 6.10 -8.07 -4.19
C GLU A 163 4.83 -8.79 -3.75
N MET A 164 4.03 -8.15 -2.87
CA MET A 164 2.75 -8.72 -2.45
C MET A 164 1.74 -8.81 -3.60
N ILE A 165 1.72 -7.84 -4.51
CA ILE A 165 0.92 -7.91 -5.75
C ILE A 165 1.38 -9.10 -6.60
N HIS A 166 2.68 -9.24 -6.80
CA HIS A 166 3.26 -10.33 -7.58
C HIS A 166 2.85 -11.70 -6.99
N ASN A 167 2.98 -11.84 -5.68
CA ASN A 167 2.66 -13.09 -4.97
C ASN A 167 1.16 -13.39 -4.99
N MET A 168 0.29 -12.35 -4.91
CA MET A 168 -1.16 -12.50 -5.00
C MET A 168 -1.59 -13.15 -6.33
N VAL A 169 -0.98 -12.73 -7.43
CA VAL A 169 -1.28 -13.30 -8.76
C VAL A 169 -0.80 -14.74 -8.84
N GLY A 170 0.37 -15.06 -8.28
CA GLY A 170 0.97 -16.39 -8.34
C GLY A 170 0.29 -17.43 -7.45
N GLN A 171 -0.13 -17.05 -6.23
CA GLN A 171 -0.66 -17.98 -5.24
C GLN A 171 -2.19 -18.05 -5.19
N HIS A 172 -2.87 -16.92 -5.39
CA HIS A 172 -4.31 -16.80 -5.09
C HIS A 172 -5.19 -16.64 -6.33
N GLU A 173 -4.61 -16.59 -7.54
CA GLU A 173 -5.33 -16.28 -8.79
C GLU A 173 -6.24 -15.02 -8.65
N GLY A 174 -5.87 -14.14 -7.72
CA GLY A 174 -6.63 -12.99 -7.30
C GLY A 174 -6.45 -11.79 -8.24
N VAL A 175 -7.09 -10.69 -7.85
CA VAL A 175 -6.96 -9.38 -8.50
C VAL A 175 -6.35 -8.42 -7.51
N SER A 176 -5.45 -7.56 -7.97
CA SER A 176 -4.89 -6.48 -7.15
C SER A 176 -5.47 -5.14 -7.59
N ILE A 177 -5.86 -4.31 -6.64
CA ILE A 177 -6.30 -2.94 -6.91
C ILE A 177 -5.43 -1.99 -6.11
N PHE A 178 -4.80 -1.07 -6.81
CA PHE A 178 -4.04 0.02 -6.21
C PHE A 178 -4.88 1.29 -6.19
N CYS A 179 -4.99 1.90 -5.03
CA CYS A 179 -5.68 3.17 -4.81
C CYS A 179 -4.69 4.22 -4.32
N GLY A 180 -4.29 5.14 -5.19
CA GLY A 180 -3.44 6.28 -4.86
C GLY A 180 -4.26 7.47 -4.41
N ILE A 181 -4.24 7.81 -3.12
CA ILE A 181 -4.98 8.93 -2.55
C ILE A 181 -4.04 10.09 -2.26
N GLY A 182 -4.15 11.19 -2.99
CA GLY A 182 -3.30 12.36 -2.80
C GLY A 182 -1.83 12.11 -3.14
N GLU A 183 -1.56 11.15 -4.00
CA GLU A 183 -0.22 10.85 -4.48
C GLU A 183 0.26 11.83 -5.55
N ARG A 184 1.56 11.98 -5.68
CA ARG A 184 2.17 12.79 -6.73
C ARG A 184 2.05 12.09 -8.07
N CYS A 185 1.76 12.86 -9.13
CA CYS A 185 1.66 12.33 -10.50
C CYS A 185 2.89 11.51 -10.92
N ARG A 186 4.09 11.96 -10.49
CA ARG A 186 5.34 11.28 -10.78
C ARG A 186 5.42 9.91 -10.10
N GLU A 187 5.05 9.81 -8.83
CA GLU A 187 5.08 8.57 -8.05
C GLU A 187 4.09 7.54 -8.63
N GLY A 188 2.90 8.00 -9.06
CA GLY A 188 1.94 7.14 -9.76
C GLY A 188 2.45 6.62 -11.11
N GLN A 189 3.19 7.45 -11.87
CA GLN A 189 3.79 7.04 -13.14
C GLN A 189 4.94 6.05 -12.93
N GLU A 190 5.80 6.30 -11.95
CA GLU A 190 6.90 5.40 -11.57
C GLU A 190 6.33 4.03 -11.16
N LEU A 191 5.31 4.01 -10.29
CA LEU A 191 4.64 2.78 -9.87
C LEU A 191 4.04 2.01 -11.05
N TYR A 192 3.38 2.70 -11.98
CA TYR A 192 2.85 2.04 -13.19
C TYR A 192 3.95 1.34 -14.01
N HIS A 193 5.10 2.00 -14.17
CA HIS A 193 6.24 1.41 -14.87
C HIS A 193 6.82 0.21 -14.12
N GLU A 194 6.95 0.29 -12.80
CA GLU A 194 7.41 -0.81 -11.96
C GLU A 194 6.47 -2.03 -12.07
N MET A 195 5.14 -1.81 -11.97
CA MET A 195 4.14 -2.88 -12.13
C MET A 195 4.19 -3.51 -13.52
N LYS A 196 4.42 -2.69 -14.56
CA LYS A 196 4.58 -3.17 -15.92
C LYS A 196 5.84 -4.01 -16.10
N GLN A 197 6.97 -3.57 -15.54
CA GLN A 197 8.23 -4.31 -15.59
C GLN A 197 8.15 -5.62 -14.79
N ALA A 198 7.49 -5.61 -13.65
CA ALA A 198 7.22 -6.80 -12.84
C ALA A 198 6.21 -7.78 -13.48
N GLY A 199 5.56 -7.41 -14.60
CA GLY A 199 4.60 -8.27 -15.30
C GLY A 199 3.27 -8.49 -14.57
N VAL A 200 2.94 -7.69 -13.56
CA VAL A 200 1.75 -7.87 -12.71
C VAL A 200 0.51 -7.12 -13.20
N LEU A 201 0.68 -6.17 -14.13
CA LEU A 201 -0.43 -5.36 -14.66
C LEU A 201 -1.65 -6.16 -15.17
N PRO A 202 -1.51 -7.34 -15.82
CA PRO A 202 -2.67 -8.07 -16.36
C PRO A 202 -3.76 -8.40 -15.33
N ASN A 203 -3.41 -8.52 -14.06
CA ASN A 203 -4.33 -8.81 -12.98
C ASN A 203 -4.49 -7.63 -12.01
N MET A 204 -4.23 -6.43 -12.47
CA MET A 204 -4.23 -5.25 -11.63
C MET A 204 -5.08 -4.11 -12.20
N VAL A 205 -5.68 -3.33 -11.31
CA VAL A 205 -6.35 -2.05 -11.60
C VAL A 205 -5.68 -0.96 -10.77
N MET A 206 -5.45 0.20 -11.35
CA MET A 206 -4.90 1.35 -10.64
C MET A 206 -5.89 2.50 -10.68
N VAL A 207 -6.20 3.10 -9.52
CA VAL A 207 -7.13 4.23 -9.41
C VAL A 207 -6.44 5.35 -8.64
N PHE A 208 -6.40 6.55 -9.23
CA PHE A 208 -5.67 7.69 -8.66
C PHE A 208 -6.57 8.89 -8.42
N GLY A 209 -6.46 9.49 -7.22
CA GLY A 209 -6.85 10.86 -6.93
C GLY A 209 -5.60 11.64 -6.57
N GLN A 210 -5.07 12.39 -7.55
CA GLN A 210 -3.74 12.99 -7.45
C GLN A 210 -3.74 14.18 -6.47
N MET A 211 -2.55 14.56 -5.99
CA MET A 211 -2.36 15.62 -4.99
C MET A 211 -2.87 16.99 -5.47
N ASN A 212 -2.79 17.27 -6.75
CA ASN A 212 -3.24 18.52 -7.37
C ASN A 212 -4.75 18.58 -7.64
N GLU A 213 -5.47 17.47 -7.48
CA GLU A 213 -6.91 17.42 -7.66
C GLU A 213 -7.66 18.04 -6.46
N PRO A 214 -8.90 18.53 -6.67
CA PRO A 214 -9.72 19.05 -5.60
C PRO A 214 -9.93 18.07 -4.45
N PRO A 215 -10.17 18.56 -3.23
CA PRO A 215 -10.34 17.67 -2.07
C PRO A 215 -11.54 16.72 -2.23
N GLY A 216 -12.57 17.11 -2.97
CA GLY A 216 -13.71 16.24 -3.29
C GLY A 216 -13.28 14.99 -4.06
N ALA A 217 -12.43 15.13 -5.09
CA ALA A 217 -11.90 13.98 -5.85
C ALA A 217 -11.06 13.07 -4.98
N ARG A 218 -10.11 13.63 -4.23
CA ARG A 218 -9.25 12.85 -3.30
C ARG A 218 -10.06 12.13 -2.22
N PHE A 219 -11.19 12.66 -1.81
CA PHE A 219 -12.11 12.07 -0.84
C PHE A 219 -12.96 10.94 -1.44
N ARG A 220 -13.15 10.90 -2.75
CA ARG A 220 -13.98 9.88 -3.44
C ARG A 220 -13.19 8.77 -4.11
N VAL A 221 -11.91 8.96 -4.40
CA VAL A 221 -11.10 7.96 -5.11
C VAL A 221 -11.04 6.62 -4.39
N GLY A 222 -10.97 6.59 -3.06
CA GLY A 222 -11.04 5.35 -2.26
C GLY A 222 -12.36 4.60 -2.44
N HIS A 223 -13.47 5.33 -2.58
CA HIS A 223 -14.78 4.73 -2.86
C HIS A 223 -14.85 4.15 -4.27
N ALA A 224 -14.23 4.84 -5.26
CA ALA A 224 -14.13 4.37 -6.63
C ALA A 224 -13.36 3.05 -6.71
N ALA A 225 -12.17 3.00 -6.12
CA ALA A 225 -11.34 1.80 -6.07
C ALA A 225 -12.05 0.62 -5.37
N LEU A 226 -12.71 0.89 -4.23
CA LEU A 226 -13.50 -0.15 -3.54
C LEU A 226 -14.65 -0.67 -4.38
N THR A 227 -15.33 0.18 -5.15
CA THR A 227 -16.43 -0.27 -6.01
C THR A 227 -15.94 -1.23 -7.10
N MET A 228 -14.76 -0.98 -7.66
CA MET A 228 -14.11 -1.91 -8.60
C MET A 228 -13.70 -3.23 -7.89
N ALA A 229 -13.17 -3.12 -6.66
CA ALA A 229 -12.81 -4.29 -5.85
C ALA A 229 -14.01 -5.18 -5.52
N GLU A 230 -15.12 -4.57 -5.15
CA GLU A 230 -16.37 -5.27 -4.83
C GLU A 230 -16.94 -6.06 -6.02
N TYR A 231 -16.77 -5.56 -7.25
CA TYR A 231 -17.16 -6.32 -8.43
C TYR A 231 -16.39 -7.65 -8.53
N PHE A 232 -15.09 -7.63 -8.37
CA PHE A 232 -14.30 -8.88 -8.44
C PHE A 232 -14.62 -9.83 -7.30
N ARG A 233 -14.86 -9.32 -6.07
CA ARG A 233 -15.26 -10.12 -4.93
C ARG A 233 -16.67 -10.72 -5.09
N ASP A 234 -17.66 -9.90 -5.47
CA ASP A 234 -19.08 -10.26 -5.37
C ASP A 234 -19.64 -10.90 -6.66
N ASP A 235 -19.16 -10.48 -7.83
CA ASP A 235 -19.65 -10.95 -9.14
C ASP A 235 -18.72 -11.98 -9.78
N GLU A 236 -17.39 -11.79 -9.66
CA GLU A 236 -16.40 -12.72 -10.21
C GLU A 236 -15.95 -13.79 -9.20
N HIS A 237 -16.35 -13.67 -7.94
CA HIS A 237 -15.99 -14.60 -6.85
C HIS A 237 -14.48 -14.79 -6.69
N ARG A 238 -13.72 -13.70 -6.83
CA ARG A 238 -12.26 -13.69 -6.73
C ARG A 238 -11.81 -12.95 -5.48
N ASP A 239 -10.72 -13.41 -4.91
CA ASP A 239 -10.05 -12.67 -3.85
C ASP A 239 -9.38 -11.42 -4.42
N VAL A 240 -9.46 -10.34 -3.67
CA VAL A 240 -8.92 -9.04 -4.06
C VAL A 240 -7.92 -8.56 -3.02
N LEU A 241 -6.74 -8.15 -3.48
CA LEU A 241 -5.76 -7.40 -2.69
C LEU A 241 -5.94 -5.91 -2.98
N LEU A 242 -6.45 -5.16 -2.01
CA LEU A 242 -6.62 -3.72 -2.10
C LEU A 242 -5.47 -3.01 -1.41
N LEU A 243 -4.69 -2.28 -2.18
CA LEU A 243 -3.57 -1.47 -1.71
C LEU A 243 -3.99 -0.01 -1.68
N VAL A 244 -3.88 0.65 -0.54
CA VAL A 244 -4.23 2.06 -0.38
C VAL A 244 -2.99 2.86 0.00
N ASP A 245 -2.60 3.79 -0.84
CA ASP A 245 -1.51 4.72 -0.56
C ASP A 245 -1.99 6.16 -0.79
N ASN A 246 -2.31 6.92 0.19
CA ASN A 246 -2.17 6.75 1.63
C ASN A 246 -3.53 7.02 2.33
N ILE A 247 -3.96 6.16 3.25
CA ILE A 247 -5.26 6.34 3.92
C ILE A 247 -5.37 7.65 4.72
N PHE A 248 -4.26 8.16 5.23
CA PHE A 248 -4.24 9.46 5.92
C PHE A 248 -4.64 10.61 4.98
N ARG A 249 -4.35 10.51 3.67
CA ARG A 249 -4.76 11.50 2.66
C ARG A 249 -6.28 11.54 2.46
N PHE A 250 -6.95 10.40 2.62
CA PHE A 250 -8.42 10.36 2.67
C PHE A 250 -8.95 11.20 3.83
N ILE A 251 -8.38 11.05 5.03
CA ILE A 251 -8.77 11.82 6.21
C ILE A 251 -8.50 13.32 5.99
N GLN A 252 -7.33 13.68 5.43
CA GLN A 252 -7.01 15.07 5.09
C GLN A 252 -8.00 15.67 4.10
N ALA A 253 -8.35 14.93 3.04
CA ALA A 253 -9.35 15.40 2.07
C ALA A 253 -10.72 15.64 2.74
N GLY A 254 -11.13 14.75 3.64
CA GLY A 254 -12.35 14.93 4.45
C GLY A 254 -12.29 16.17 5.35
N MET A 255 -11.13 16.43 5.97
CA MET A 255 -10.90 17.63 6.78
C MET A 255 -11.03 18.91 5.93
N GLU A 256 -10.43 18.94 4.74
CA GLU A 256 -10.52 20.06 3.80
C GLU A 256 -11.99 20.28 3.34
N VAL A 257 -12.69 19.20 2.97
CA VAL A 257 -14.12 19.26 2.60
C VAL A 257 -14.96 19.82 3.73
N SER A 258 -14.79 19.30 4.95
CA SER A 258 -15.51 19.73 6.15
C SER A 258 -15.27 21.23 6.46
N GLY A 259 -14.02 21.67 6.38
CA GLY A 259 -13.65 23.07 6.55
C GLY A 259 -14.28 23.99 5.48
N LEU A 260 -14.24 23.59 4.22
CA LEU A 260 -14.87 24.31 3.12
C LEU A 260 -16.40 24.38 3.25
N MET A 261 -17.02 23.31 3.78
CA MET A 261 -18.46 23.27 4.08
C MET A 261 -18.86 24.13 5.27
N GLY A 262 -17.89 24.68 6.03
CA GLY A 262 -18.12 25.54 7.19
C GLY A 262 -18.52 24.75 8.44
N GLN A 263 -18.19 23.49 8.53
CA GLN A 263 -18.43 22.70 9.75
C GLN A 263 -17.42 23.06 10.83
N MET A 264 -17.88 23.07 12.09
CA MET A 264 -16.99 23.33 13.22
C MET A 264 -16.00 22.16 13.38
N PRO A 265 -14.69 22.41 13.36
CA PRO A 265 -13.69 21.35 13.48
C PRO A 265 -13.70 20.75 14.89
N SER A 266 -13.35 19.47 14.98
CA SER A 266 -13.07 18.78 16.23
C SER A 266 -11.60 18.99 16.65
N ARG A 267 -11.09 18.17 17.58
CA ARG A 267 -9.71 18.24 18.07
C ARG A 267 -8.72 18.20 16.90
N LEU A 268 -7.67 19.03 16.97
CA LEU A 268 -6.59 19.16 15.99
C LEU A 268 -7.05 19.56 14.58
N GLY A 269 -8.25 20.13 14.43
CA GLY A 269 -8.75 20.59 13.15
C GLY A 269 -9.46 19.52 12.31
N TYR A 270 -9.57 18.28 12.79
CA TYR A 270 -10.25 17.22 12.06
C TYR A 270 -11.77 17.43 11.98
N GLN A 271 -12.38 16.84 10.94
CA GLN A 271 -13.82 16.84 10.78
C GLN A 271 -14.52 16.05 11.91
N PRO A 272 -15.69 16.53 12.39
CA PRO A 272 -16.44 15.84 13.44
C PRO A 272 -16.98 14.46 13.00
N THR A 273 -17.09 14.25 11.69
CA THR A 273 -17.60 13.03 11.05
C THR A 273 -16.50 12.03 10.69
N MET A 274 -15.22 12.31 10.99
CA MET A 274 -14.06 11.52 10.57
C MET A 274 -14.21 10.03 10.85
N GLY A 275 -14.57 9.66 12.07
CA GLY A 275 -14.73 8.25 12.46
C GLY A 275 -15.82 7.55 11.64
N THR A 276 -16.94 8.23 11.37
CA THR A 276 -18.04 7.67 10.57
C THR A 276 -17.66 7.53 9.09
N GLU A 277 -16.98 8.52 8.54
CA GLU A 277 -16.54 8.53 7.14
C GLU A 277 -15.51 7.41 6.89
N LEU A 278 -14.51 7.32 7.76
CA LEU A 278 -13.51 6.25 7.69
C LEU A 278 -14.16 4.87 7.87
N SER A 279 -15.06 4.71 8.84
CA SER A 279 -15.76 3.43 9.05
C SER A 279 -16.60 3.02 7.85
N ARG A 280 -17.28 3.96 7.17
CA ARG A 280 -18.05 3.66 5.95
C ARG A 280 -17.17 3.13 4.81
N LEU A 281 -15.94 3.63 4.69
CA LEU A 281 -14.97 3.12 3.73
C LEU A 281 -14.46 1.75 4.18
N GLU A 282 -13.97 1.64 5.40
CA GLU A 282 -13.31 0.46 5.95
C GLU A 282 -14.23 -0.76 6.08
N GLU A 283 -15.50 -0.56 6.43
CA GLU A 283 -16.45 -1.66 6.60
C GLU A 283 -16.89 -2.33 5.28
N ARG A 284 -16.56 -1.74 4.14
CA ARG A 284 -16.72 -2.37 2.82
C ARG A 284 -15.64 -3.41 2.54
N ILE A 285 -14.49 -3.29 3.21
CA ILE A 285 -13.37 -4.24 3.15
C ILE A 285 -13.70 -5.39 4.08
N ALA A 286 -14.04 -6.54 3.52
CA ALA A 286 -14.50 -7.69 4.29
C ALA A 286 -14.31 -9.01 3.54
N ASN A 287 -14.25 -10.10 4.31
CA ASN A 287 -14.44 -11.47 3.83
C ASN A 287 -15.93 -11.78 3.78
N THR A 288 -16.41 -12.25 2.65
CA THR A 288 -17.82 -12.59 2.40
C THR A 288 -17.97 -14.03 1.92
N ASP A 289 -19.20 -14.45 1.73
CA ASP A 289 -19.57 -15.75 1.16
C ASP A 289 -19.13 -15.92 -0.32
N THR A 290 -18.82 -14.82 -1.01
CA THR A 290 -18.44 -14.83 -2.43
C THR A 290 -16.92 -14.69 -2.65
N GLY A 291 -16.21 -14.07 -1.73
CA GLY A 291 -14.78 -13.81 -1.80
C GLY A 291 -14.33 -12.83 -0.74
N ALA A 292 -13.07 -12.46 -0.74
CA ALA A 292 -12.48 -11.56 0.23
C ALA A 292 -11.83 -10.34 -0.42
N ILE A 293 -11.94 -9.16 0.22
CA ILE A 293 -11.07 -8.03 -0.04
C ILE A 293 -10.11 -7.91 1.14
N THR A 294 -8.84 -8.24 0.94
CA THR A 294 -7.77 -8.04 1.91
C THR A 294 -7.11 -6.70 1.61
N SER A 295 -6.97 -5.81 2.58
CA SER A 295 -6.40 -4.50 2.33
C SER A 295 -5.08 -4.28 3.06
N ILE A 296 -4.13 -3.67 2.35
CA ILE A 296 -2.89 -3.16 2.93
C ILE A 296 -2.86 -1.66 2.69
N GLN A 297 -2.79 -0.93 3.77
CA GLN A 297 -2.92 0.51 3.78
C GLN A 297 -1.62 1.14 4.25
N ALA A 298 -0.99 1.95 3.41
CA ALA A 298 0.08 2.81 3.86
C ALA A 298 -0.51 3.85 4.81
N VAL A 299 0.03 3.90 6.02
CA VAL A 299 -0.42 4.83 7.07
C VAL A 299 0.71 5.81 7.37
N TYR A 300 0.41 7.09 7.24
CA TYR A 300 1.26 8.16 7.73
C TYR A 300 0.78 8.58 9.12
N VAL A 301 1.67 8.61 10.07
CA VAL A 301 1.40 9.08 11.43
C VAL A 301 2.01 10.48 11.58
N PRO A 302 1.20 11.54 11.72
CA PRO A 302 1.73 12.90 11.86
C PRO A 302 2.65 13.01 13.07
N ALA A 303 3.84 13.58 12.85
CA ALA A 303 4.86 13.78 13.90
C ALA A 303 5.21 12.50 14.72
N ASP A 304 4.97 11.31 14.16
CA ASP A 304 5.09 10.02 14.86
C ASP A 304 4.26 9.94 16.16
N ASP A 305 3.18 10.74 16.24
CA ASP A 305 2.26 10.77 17.38
C ASP A 305 1.10 9.79 17.19
N PHE A 306 1.21 8.63 17.82
CA PHE A 306 0.17 7.59 17.80
C PHE A 306 -1.08 7.95 18.60
N THR A 307 -1.11 9.09 19.31
CA THR A 307 -2.30 9.61 20.01
C THR A 307 -3.11 10.59 19.14
N ASP A 308 -2.64 10.88 17.94
CA ASP A 308 -3.37 11.66 16.94
C ASP A 308 -4.72 10.98 16.61
N PRO A 309 -5.84 11.72 16.59
CA PRO A 309 -7.16 11.14 16.31
C PRO A 309 -7.22 10.34 15.00
N ALA A 310 -6.54 10.80 13.93
CA ALA A 310 -6.50 10.07 12.66
C ALA A 310 -5.78 8.72 12.81
N ALA A 311 -4.66 8.69 13.54
CA ALA A 311 -3.93 7.47 13.84
C ALA A 311 -4.80 6.51 14.67
N VAL A 312 -5.39 6.99 15.77
CA VAL A 312 -6.25 6.18 16.65
C VAL A 312 -7.42 5.56 15.88
N HIS A 313 -8.14 6.35 15.07
CA HIS A 313 -9.27 5.83 14.28
C HIS A 313 -8.81 4.82 13.23
N THR A 314 -7.71 5.08 12.52
CA THR A 314 -7.16 4.13 11.54
C THR A 314 -6.76 2.82 12.22
N PHE A 315 -6.01 2.87 13.30
CA PHE A 315 -5.58 1.69 14.05
C PHE A 315 -6.73 0.82 14.56
N SER A 316 -7.87 1.43 14.92
CA SER A 316 -9.03 0.68 15.41
C SER A 316 -9.60 -0.29 14.37
N HIS A 317 -9.42 -0.01 13.08
CA HIS A 317 -9.87 -0.86 11.96
C HIS A 317 -8.87 -1.94 11.58
N LEU A 318 -7.60 -1.81 11.95
CA LEU A 318 -6.55 -2.73 11.50
C LEU A 318 -6.57 -4.06 12.27
N SER A 319 -6.39 -5.17 11.55
CA SER A 319 -6.12 -6.50 12.11
C SER A 319 -4.63 -6.78 12.28
N ALA A 320 -3.77 -6.11 11.49
CA ALA A 320 -2.32 -6.21 11.60
C ALA A 320 -1.63 -4.86 11.36
N SER A 321 -0.43 -4.69 11.92
CA SER A 321 0.45 -3.55 11.67
C SER A 321 1.84 -4.04 11.33
N ILE A 322 2.35 -3.62 10.16
CA ILE A 322 3.68 -3.93 9.65
C ILE A 322 4.50 -2.64 9.74
N VAL A 323 5.55 -2.65 10.53
CA VAL A 323 6.43 -1.49 10.73
C VAL A 323 7.74 -1.72 10.00
N LEU A 324 8.07 -0.85 9.05
CA LEU A 324 9.35 -0.82 8.36
C LEU A 324 10.32 0.12 9.06
N SER A 325 11.51 -0.35 9.36
CA SER A 325 12.54 0.34 10.14
C SER A 325 13.71 0.79 9.28
N ARG A 326 14.10 2.08 9.38
CA ARG A 326 15.32 2.59 8.74
C ARG A 326 16.58 1.92 9.28
N LYS A 327 16.60 1.56 10.58
CA LYS A 327 17.70 0.83 11.20
C LYS A 327 17.90 -0.52 10.51
N ARG A 328 16.82 -1.29 10.32
CA ARG A 328 16.88 -2.57 9.61
C ARG A 328 17.34 -2.42 8.16
N ALA A 329 16.83 -1.40 7.46
CA ALA A 329 17.27 -1.10 6.09
C ALA A 329 18.78 -0.77 6.02
N SER A 330 19.30 0.02 6.97
CA SER A 330 20.73 0.35 7.03
C SER A 330 21.61 -0.85 7.40
N GLU A 331 21.06 -1.84 8.11
CA GLU A 331 21.72 -3.11 8.42
C GLU A 331 21.67 -4.12 7.24
N GLY A 332 21.03 -3.73 6.12
CA GLY A 332 20.86 -4.57 4.93
C GLY A 332 19.86 -5.71 5.11
N LEU A 333 18.95 -5.62 6.07
CA LEU A 333 17.92 -6.63 6.33
C LEU A 333 16.66 -6.31 5.54
N PHE A 334 16.42 -7.00 4.44
CA PHE A 334 15.26 -6.80 3.57
C PHE A 334 14.39 -8.07 3.48
N PRO A 335 13.02 -7.93 3.60
CA PRO A 335 12.30 -6.69 3.89
C PRO A 335 12.67 -6.08 5.26
N ALA A 336 12.72 -4.74 5.33
CA ALA A 336 13.22 -4.03 6.50
C ALA A 336 12.18 -3.95 7.64
N ILE A 337 11.49 -5.05 7.90
CA ILE A 337 10.42 -5.16 8.89
C ILE A 337 11.01 -5.21 10.31
N ASP A 338 10.44 -4.41 11.21
CA ASP A 338 10.75 -4.48 12.64
C ASP A 338 9.82 -5.51 13.31
N PRO A 339 10.34 -6.66 13.73
CA PRO A 339 9.53 -7.74 14.29
C PRO A 339 8.99 -7.45 15.70
N LEU A 340 9.58 -6.49 16.41
CA LEU A 340 9.16 -6.12 17.78
C LEU A 340 8.08 -5.04 17.77
N GLN A 341 8.11 -4.13 16.77
CA GLN A 341 7.11 -3.09 16.62
C GLN A 341 5.89 -3.53 15.80
N SER A 342 6.04 -4.58 15.00
CA SER A 342 4.94 -5.12 14.18
C SER A 342 4.07 -6.08 14.98
N ASN A 343 2.77 -6.10 14.68
CA ASN A 343 1.80 -6.92 15.41
C ASN A 343 0.68 -7.44 14.50
N SER A 344 0.02 -8.53 14.92
CA SER A 344 -1.19 -9.06 14.27
C SER A 344 -2.13 -9.69 15.27
N LYS A 345 -3.43 -9.40 15.14
CA LYS A 345 -4.50 -10.07 15.89
C LYS A 345 -4.63 -11.55 15.52
N MET A 346 -4.18 -11.91 14.33
CA MET A 346 -4.18 -13.31 13.85
C MET A 346 -3.14 -14.18 14.55
N ALA A 347 -2.10 -13.60 15.16
CA ALA A 347 -1.10 -14.33 15.93
C ALA A 347 -1.65 -14.82 17.28
N ALA A 348 -2.67 -15.67 17.23
CA ALA A 348 -3.33 -16.28 18.37
C ALA A 348 -3.37 -17.80 18.22
N PRO A 349 -3.18 -18.60 19.30
CA PRO A 349 -3.07 -20.05 19.20
C PRO A 349 -4.33 -20.73 18.61
N GLY A 350 -5.51 -20.11 18.78
CA GLY A 350 -6.76 -20.60 18.22
C GLY A 350 -6.92 -20.38 16.71
N ILE A 351 -6.07 -19.58 16.10
CA ILE A 351 -6.10 -19.23 14.67
C ILE A 351 -4.93 -19.89 13.94
N VAL A 352 -3.70 -19.55 14.33
CA VAL A 352 -2.47 -20.03 13.67
C VAL A 352 -2.04 -21.42 14.14
N GLY A 353 -2.64 -21.95 15.21
CA GLY A 353 -2.24 -23.21 15.83
C GLY A 353 -1.06 -23.07 16.81
N ALA A 354 -0.89 -24.08 17.65
CA ALA A 354 0.05 -24.04 18.77
C ALA A 354 1.52 -23.96 18.29
N ARG A 355 1.89 -24.66 17.21
CA ARG A 355 3.26 -24.65 16.66
C ARG A 355 3.66 -23.27 16.18
N HIS A 356 2.87 -22.66 15.31
CA HIS A 356 3.18 -21.35 14.75
C HIS A 356 3.20 -20.27 15.85
N TYR A 357 2.19 -20.26 16.73
CA TYR A 357 2.14 -19.32 17.85
C TYR A 357 3.36 -19.45 18.75
N GLY A 358 3.74 -20.69 19.15
CA GLY A 358 4.89 -20.95 20.00
C GLY A 358 6.20 -20.46 19.38
N LEU A 359 6.43 -20.76 18.10
CA LEU A 359 7.60 -20.30 17.36
C LEU A 359 7.67 -18.78 17.26
N ALA A 360 6.56 -18.13 16.89
CA ALA A 360 6.50 -16.67 16.79
C ALA A 360 6.83 -15.98 18.14
N GLN A 361 6.33 -16.53 19.25
CA GLN A 361 6.64 -16.01 20.59
C GLN A 361 8.11 -16.23 20.96
N GLU A 362 8.68 -17.38 20.64
CA GLU A 362 10.10 -17.68 20.93
C GLU A 362 11.02 -16.78 20.10
N ILE A 363 10.72 -16.57 18.81
CA ILE A 363 11.48 -15.65 17.95
C ILE A 363 11.42 -14.22 18.52
N ARG A 364 10.24 -13.73 18.88
CA ARG A 364 10.08 -12.38 19.46
C ARG A 364 10.85 -12.24 20.77
N ARG A 365 10.81 -13.25 21.64
CA ARG A 365 11.60 -13.27 22.88
C ARG A 365 13.09 -13.19 22.59
N THR A 366 13.58 -14.00 21.64
CA THR A 366 14.99 -14.02 21.22
C THR A 366 15.42 -12.66 20.69
N PHE A 367 14.60 -12.00 19.88
CA PHE A 367 14.90 -10.65 19.38
C PHE A 367 14.86 -9.60 20.48
N ALA A 368 13.92 -9.67 21.40
CA ALA A 368 13.84 -8.73 22.52
C ALA A 368 15.06 -8.83 23.44
N GLN A 369 15.50 -10.04 23.75
CA GLN A 369 16.73 -10.27 24.51
C GLN A 369 17.97 -9.79 23.75
N TYR A 370 18.05 -10.07 22.45
CA TYR A 370 19.15 -9.60 21.62
C TYR A 370 19.25 -8.07 21.56
N GLU A 371 18.11 -7.37 21.45
CA GLU A 371 18.12 -5.90 21.43
C GLU A 371 18.64 -5.32 22.76
N GLN A 372 18.34 -5.94 23.90
CA GLN A 372 18.89 -5.54 25.20
C GLN A 372 20.40 -5.80 25.29
N LEU A 373 20.89 -6.86 24.63
CA LEU A 373 22.33 -7.21 24.64
C LEU A 373 23.14 -6.33 23.66
N LYS A 374 22.52 -5.70 22.66
CA LYS A 374 23.24 -4.88 21.66
C LYS A 374 24.05 -3.76 22.30
N ASP A 375 23.51 -3.10 23.31
CA ASP A 375 24.22 -2.02 24.01
C ASP A 375 25.45 -2.55 24.76
N ILE A 376 25.31 -3.70 25.40
CA ILE A 376 26.41 -4.38 26.10
C ILE A 376 27.50 -4.81 25.09
N ILE A 377 27.07 -5.39 23.96
CA ILE A 377 28.00 -5.81 22.90
C ILE A 377 28.77 -4.64 22.33
N SER A 378 28.10 -3.48 22.13
CA SER A 378 28.73 -2.28 21.58
C SER A 378 29.78 -1.66 22.51
N MET A 379 29.59 -1.78 23.83
CA MET A 379 30.49 -1.21 24.83
C MET A 379 31.63 -2.19 25.23
N LEU A 380 31.33 -3.46 25.42
CA LEU A 380 32.22 -4.43 26.03
C LEU A 380 32.69 -5.55 25.09
N GLY A 381 32.07 -5.69 23.93
CA GLY A 381 32.33 -6.77 22.99
C GLY A 381 31.57 -8.06 23.31
N LEU A 382 31.48 -8.94 22.29
CA LEU A 382 30.74 -10.19 22.37
C LEU A 382 31.35 -11.21 23.40
N GLU A 383 32.64 -11.09 23.61
CA GLU A 383 33.40 -12.06 24.46
C GLU A 383 33.06 -11.89 25.95
N GLN A 384 32.54 -10.73 26.36
CA GLN A 384 32.17 -10.47 27.75
C GLN A 384 30.76 -11.00 28.10
N LEU A 385 30.03 -11.50 27.13
CA LEU A 385 28.71 -12.09 27.38
C LEU A 385 28.84 -13.50 28.00
N SER A 386 27.84 -13.86 28.80
CA SER A 386 27.67 -15.24 29.26
C SER A 386 27.56 -16.22 28.09
N PRO A 387 27.89 -17.51 28.27
CA PRO A 387 27.68 -18.53 27.23
C PRO A 387 26.22 -18.60 26.76
N GLU A 388 25.27 -18.39 27.67
CA GLU A 388 23.83 -18.38 27.37
C GLU A 388 23.46 -17.17 26.50
N ASP A 389 23.91 -15.95 26.85
CA ASP A 389 23.67 -14.73 26.07
C ASP A 389 24.32 -14.80 24.70
N ARG A 390 25.52 -15.41 24.59
CA ARG A 390 26.15 -15.63 23.29
C ARG A 390 25.32 -16.53 22.38
N ASN A 391 24.66 -17.55 22.93
CA ASN A 391 23.77 -18.44 22.18
C ASN A 391 22.51 -17.66 21.72
N VAL A 392 21.93 -16.81 22.58
CA VAL A 392 20.81 -15.94 22.21
C VAL A 392 21.20 -15.03 21.05
N VAL A 393 22.35 -14.36 21.12
CA VAL A 393 22.86 -13.50 20.05
C VAL A 393 23.07 -14.26 18.75
N ALA A 394 23.66 -15.46 18.84
CA ALA A 394 23.91 -16.30 17.68
C ALA A 394 22.61 -16.76 16.98
N ARG A 395 21.60 -17.16 17.76
CA ARG A 395 20.26 -17.51 17.24
C ARG A 395 19.58 -16.28 16.63
N ALA A 396 19.57 -15.13 17.33
CA ALA A 396 18.95 -13.91 16.85
C ALA A 396 19.52 -13.46 15.51
N ARG A 397 20.85 -13.40 15.37
CA ARG A 397 21.51 -13.01 14.11
C ARG A 397 21.17 -13.96 12.97
N ARG A 398 21.12 -15.27 13.22
CA ARG A 398 20.72 -16.26 12.21
C ARG A 398 19.26 -16.11 11.80
N LEU A 399 18.37 -15.88 12.76
CA LEU A 399 16.95 -15.58 12.47
C LEU A 399 16.78 -14.30 11.67
N GLU A 400 17.51 -13.21 12.03
CA GLU A 400 17.49 -11.96 11.25
C GLU A 400 17.91 -12.21 9.80
N ARG A 401 18.97 -12.99 9.57
CA ARG A 401 19.42 -13.32 8.21
C ARG A 401 18.44 -14.23 7.48
N PHE A 402 17.90 -15.25 8.12
CA PHE A 402 16.95 -16.17 7.51
C PHE A 402 15.64 -15.50 7.16
N LEU A 403 15.16 -14.54 7.94
CA LEU A 403 13.93 -13.79 7.65
C LEU A 403 14.10 -12.76 6.52
N THR A 404 15.33 -12.52 6.04
CA THR A 404 15.54 -11.80 4.78
C THR A 404 15.16 -12.69 3.59
N GLN A 405 14.68 -12.06 2.51
CA GLN A 405 14.18 -12.78 1.34
C GLN A 405 14.44 -11.97 0.08
N PRO A 406 14.98 -12.56 -1.01
CA PRO A 406 15.06 -11.89 -2.28
C PRO A 406 13.68 -11.85 -2.92
N PHE A 407 13.33 -10.71 -3.49
CA PHE A 407 12.03 -10.46 -4.12
C PHE A 407 12.14 -10.53 -5.64
N PHE A 408 11.11 -11.06 -6.30
CA PHE A 408 10.99 -11.11 -7.76
C PHE A 408 11.07 -9.70 -8.36
N THR A 409 10.44 -8.75 -7.71
CA THR A 409 10.40 -7.35 -8.16
C THR A 409 11.75 -6.64 -8.07
N THR A 410 12.74 -7.20 -7.37
CA THR A 410 14.07 -6.62 -7.21
C THR A 410 15.19 -7.39 -7.91
N GLU A 411 14.89 -8.46 -8.63
CA GLU A 411 15.90 -9.31 -9.33
C GLU A 411 16.84 -8.49 -10.19
N GLN A 412 16.31 -7.54 -10.97
CA GLN A 412 17.09 -6.70 -11.89
C GLN A 412 18.13 -5.82 -11.18
N PHE A 413 17.88 -5.48 -9.90
CA PHE A 413 18.76 -4.61 -9.13
C PHE A 413 19.72 -5.38 -8.24
N THR A 414 19.26 -6.52 -7.71
CA THR A 414 20.03 -7.33 -6.75
C THR A 414 20.84 -8.42 -7.43
N GLY A 415 20.43 -8.88 -8.62
CA GLY A 415 20.99 -10.04 -9.29
C GLY A 415 20.69 -11.35 -8.57
N LEU A 416 19.72 -11.35 -7.64
CA LEU A 416 19.26 -12.54 -6.92
C LEU A 416 17.89 -12.93 -7.45
N ASP A 417 17.70 -14.22 -7.75
CA ASP A 417 16.40 -14.77 -8.14
C ASP A 417 15.41 -14.62 -6.99
N GLY A 418 14.23 -14.10 -7.26
CA GLY A 418 13.15 -13.96 -6.28
C GLY A 418 12.70 -15.31 -5.74
N LYS A 419 12.21 -15.30 -4.52
CA LYS A 419 11.77 -16.52 -3.82
C LYS A 419 10.39 -16.31 -3.21
N LEU A 420 9.47 -17.19 -3.58
CA LEU A 420 8.20 -17.37 -2.88
C LEU A 420 8.41 -18.46 -1.84
N VAL A 421 8.07 -18.19 -0.59
CA VAL A 421 8.30 -19.14 0.51
C VAL A 421 6.97 -19.47 1.19
N SER A 422 6.66 -20.76 1.28
CA SER A 422 5.46 -21.21 2.00
C SER A 422 5.59 -20.95 3.50
N LEU A 423 4.44 -20.78 4.18
CA LEU A 423 4.42 -20.64 5.64
C LEU A 423 5.09 -21.84 6.33
N GLU A 424 4.87 -23.05 5.80
CA GLU A 424 5.46 -24.27 6.36
C GLU A 424 6.98 -24.27 6.29
N ASP A 425 7.57 -23.94 5.13
CA ASP A 425 9.02 -23.84 4.96
C ASP A 425 9.64 -22.74 5.83
N ALA A 426 8.91 -21.63 5.99
CA ALA A 426 9.34 -20.51 6.83
C ALA A 426 9.36 -20.91 8.32
N LEU A 427 8.34 -21.62 8.80
CA LEU A 427 8.26 -22.13 10.17
C LEU A 427 9.30 -23.21 10.42
N ASP A 428 9.49 -24.16 9.48
CA ASP A 428 10.52 -25.21 9.60
C ASP A 428 11.92 -24.60 9.73
N GLY A 429 12.21 -23.59 8.90
CA GLY A 429 13.50 -22.91 8.96
C GLY A 429 13.74 -22.20 10.28
N CYS A 430 12.76 -21.48 10.80
CA CYS A 430 12.86 -20.81 12.10
C CYS A 430 13.02 -21.81 13.25
N GLU A 431 12.24 -22.89 13.24
CA GLU A 431 12.31 -23.94 14.28
C GLU A 431 13.68 -24.60 14.32
N ARG A 432 14.27 -24.94 13.18
CA ARG A 432 15.58 -25.55 13.08
C ARG A 432 16.71 -24.62 13.51
N ILE A 433 16.58 -23.31 13.26
CA ILE A 433 17.54 -22.32 13.76
C ILE A 433 17.45 -22.21 15.30
N LEU A 434 16.25 -22.18 15.87
CA LEU A 434 16.03 -22.13 17.31
C LEU A 434 16.56 -23.38 18.02
N ARG A 435 16.54 -24.54 17.35
CA ARG A 435 17.13 -25.81 17.82
C ARG A 435 18.65 -25.91 17.63
N ASP A 436 19.33 -24.86 17.21
CA ASP A 436 20.77 -24.79 16.96
C ASP A 436 21.28 -25.73 15.84
N GLU A 437 20.42 -26.24 14.95
CA GLU A 437 20.85 -27.12 13.84
C GLU A 437 21.80 -26.42 12.85
N TYR A 438 21.75 -25.11 12.80
CA TYR A 438 22.57 -24.26 11.91
C TYR A 438 23.64 -23.45 12.66
N LYS A 439 24.00 -23.85 13.91
CA LYS A 439 25.01 -23.16 14.72
C LYS A 439 26.39 -23.10 14.07
N ASP A 440 26.75 -24.14 13.33
CA ASP A 440 28.08 -24.30 12.70
C ASP A 440 28.11 -23.69 11.27
N TYR A 441 26.98 -23.19 10.76
CA TYR A 441 26.92 -22.53 9.47
C TYR A 441 27.23 -21.03 9.62
N PRO A 442 27.94 -20.40 8.64
CA PRO A 442 28.13 -18.96 8.65
C PRO A 442 26.79 -18.23 8.52
N GLU A 443 26.65 -17.09 9.17
CA GLU A 443 25.44 -16.27 9.12
C GLU A 443 25.09 -15.84 7.67
N SER A 444 26.12 -15.65 6.81
CA SER A 444 25.97 -15.31 5.39
C SER A 444 25.21 -16.37 4.59
N ALA A 445 25.32 -17.64 4.97
CA ALA A 445 24.61 -18.72 4.29
C ALA A 445 23.09 -18.67 4.47
N LEU A 446 22.61 -17.99 5.51
CA LEU A 446 21.19 -17.81 5.81
C LEU A 446 20.61 -16.51 5.24
N TYR A 447 21.45 -15.64 4.68
CA TYR A 447 21.05 -14.34 4.15
C TYR A 447 20.49 -14.45 2.73
N MET A 448 19.34 -13.84 2.47
CA MET A 448 18.67 -13.83 1.15
C MET A 448 18.54 -15.24 0.54
N ILE A 449 17.93 -16.15 1.27
CA ILE A 449 17.54 -17.49 0.79
C ILE A 449 16.01 -17.65 0.88
N GLY A 450 15.47 -18.63 0.20
CA GLY A 450 14.09 -19.09 0.35
C GLY A 450 13.94 -20.04 1.54
N ALA A 451 13.82 -21.34 1.26
CA ALA A 451 13.75 -22.37 2.28
C ALA A 451 15.12 -22.62 2.95
N ILE A 452 15.10 -23.08 4.20
CA ILE A 452 16.29 -23.27 5.04
C ILE A 452 17.32 -24.24 4.41
N ASN A 453 16.87 -25.19 3.60
CA ASN A 453 17.75 -26.18 2.95
C ASN A 453 18.72 -25.56 1.93
N GLU A 454 18.41 -24.37 1.39
CA GLU A 454 19.29 -23.63 0.47
C GLU A 454 20.60 -23.20 1.16
N ALA A 455 20.58 -23.00 2.49
CA ALA A 455 21.77 -22.65 3.26
C ALA A 455 22.91 -23.65 3.11
N LYS A 456 22.59 -24.94 2.90
CA LYS A 456 23.59 -25.99 2.71
C LYS A 456 24.36 -25.83 1.40
N GLY A 457 23.67 -25.42 0.34
CA GLY A 457 24.28 -25.15 -0.97
C GLY A 457 25.17 -23.92 -0.91
N LYS A 458 24.66 -22.83 -0.32
CA LYS A 458 25.34 -21.54 -0.21
C LYS A 458 26.58 -21.60 0.66
N ALA A 459 26.56 -22.35 1.78
CA ALA A 459 27.74 -22.58 2.61
C ALA A 459 28.86 -23.34 1.90
N LYS A 460 28.51 -24.20 0.92
CA LYS A 460 29.53 -24.90 0.11
C LYS A 460 30.16 -23.98 -0.93
N SER A 461 29.40 -23.05 -1.52
CA SER A 461 29.92 -22.06 -2.49
C SER A 461 30.86 -21.05 -1.83
N ASP A 462 30.56 -20.62 -0.61
CA ASP A 462 31.41 -19.69 0.15
C ASP A 462 32.76 -20.33 0.60
N LEU A 463 32.81 -21.66 0.68
CA LEU A 463 34.03 -22.40 1.02
C LEU A 463 34.92 -22.76 -0.18
N THR A 464 34.43 -22.50 -1.42
CA THR A 464 35.23 -22.70 -2.64
C THR A 464 35.86 -21.34 -3.02
N PRO A 465 37.18 -21.12 -2.80
CA PRO A 465 37.78 -19.84 -3.17
C PRO A 465 37.72 -19.69 -4.68
N ALA A 466 37.42 -18.47 -5.14
CA ALA A 466 37.41 -18.06 -6.54
C ALA A 466 38.81 -18.20 -7.18
N SER A 467 39.18 -19.41 -7.59
CA SER A 467 40.47 -19.71 -8.19
C SER A 467 40.40 -20.37 -9.58
N GLU A 468 39.28 -20.22 -10.31
CA GLU A 468 39.23 -20.74 -11.70
C GLU A 468 38.58 -19.85 -12.78
N SER A 469 38.31 -18.57 -12.52
CA SER A 469 37.83 -17.67 -13.61
C SER A 469 38.80 -16.55 -14.03
N ALA A 470 40.07 -16.59 -13.61
CA ALA A 470 41.11 -15.63 -13.99
C ALA A 470 42.04 -16.13 -15.11
N ALA A 471 41.55 -16.95 -16.03
CA ALA A 471 42.37 -17.44 -17.16
C ALA A 471 41.59 -17.31 -18.47
N LYS A 472 41.34 -16.08 -18.95
CA LYS A 472 41.25 -15.72 -20.37
C LYS A 472 40.89 -14.22 -20.57
N ALA A 473 41.84 -13.35 -20.25
CA ALA A 473 41.86 -12.01 -20.86
C ALA A 473 42.97 -12.01 -21.92
N PRO A 474 42.74 -11.57 -23.16
CA PRO A 474 43.77 -11.44 -24.14
C PRO A 474 44.71 -10.27 -23.80
N ARG A 475 46.04 -10.52 -23.86
CA ARG A 475 47.07 -9.51 -23.68
C ARG A 475 46.96 -8.45 -24.76
N PRO A 476 47.05 -7.15 -24.48
CA PRO A 476 47.17 -6.12 -25.49
C PRO A 476 48.56 -6.15 -26.09
N GLY A 477 48.62 -6.13 -27.44
CA GLY A 477 49.84 -6.01 -28.23
C GLY A 477 50.49 -4.63 -28.07
N PRO A 478 51.83 -4.49 -28.31
CA PRO A 478 52.56 -3.25 -28.08
C PRO A 478 52.44 -2.27 -29.27
N GLY A 479 52.14 -1.03 -28.97
CA GLY A 479 52.51 0.07 -29.81
C GLY A 479 51.42 0.99 -30.36
N ALA A 480 51.17 2.11 -29.67
CA ALA A 480 50.91 3.39 -30.36
C ALA A 480 51.25 4.56 -29.41
N LYS A 481 52.12 5.41 -29.89
CA LYS A 481 52.75 6.53 -29.23
C LYS A 481 51.77 7.65 -28.87
N LEU A 482 52.02 8.25 -27.70
CA LEU A 482 51.51 9.55 -27.25
C LEU A 482 51.82 10.65 -28.29
N ARG A 483 50.83 11.50 -28.56
CA ARG A 483 51.04 12.89 -29.01
C ARG A 483 50.34 13.81 -28.04
N ALA A 484 51.16 14.57 -27.36
CA ALA A 484 50.77 15.72 -26.59
C ALA A 484 50.66 16.96 -27.52
N THR A 485 49.74 17.84 -27.27
CA THR A 485 49.79 19.28 -27.58
C THR A 485 48.81 20.07 -26.68
N PRO A 486 48.98 21.39 -26.47
CA PRO A 486 49.15 21.94 -25.12
C PRO A 486 48.04 22.93 -24.72
N GLU A 487 48.17 23.35 -23.45
CA GLU A 487 47.48 24.42 -22.71
C GLU A 487 47.06 25.66 -23.53
N HIS A 488 45.91 26.22 -23.16
CA HIS A 488 45.73 27.65 -23.12
C HIS A 488 44.95 28.02 -21.83
N ALA A 489 45.64 28.84 -21.06
CA ALA A 489 45.16 29.54 -19.87
C ALA A 489 44.46 30.85 -20.29
N GLY A 490 43.67 31.39 -19.41
CA GLY A 490 43.19 32.80 -19.42
C GLY A 490 41.70 32.86 -19.07
N ASP A 491 41.31 33.30 -18.06
CA ASP A 491 41.30 34.45 -17.15
C ASP A 491 39.86 34.78 -16.73
N ALA A 492 39.78 35.12 -15.49
CA ALA A 492 38.68 35.61 -14.71
C ALA A 492 37.91 36.82 -15.30
N HIS A 493 36.62 36.96 -14.96
CA HIS A 493 36.09 38.14 -14.26
C HIS A 493 34.62 38.01 -13.91
N GLU A 494 34.31 38.25 -12.62
CA GLU A 494 33.17 38.87 -11.95
C GLU A 494 32.01 39.45 -12.82
N SER A 495 30.84 39.17 -12.43
CA SER A 495 29.83 40.07 -11.83
C SER A 495 28.55 39.25 -11.45
#